data_40e87e26bfda69550d5dd2f714689668
#
_entry.id   40e87e26bfda69550d5dd2f714689668
#
_cell.length_a   1.000
_cell.length_b   1.000
_cell.length_c   1.000
_cell.angle_alpha   90.00
_cell.angle_beta   90.00
_cell.angle_gamma   90.00
#
_symmetry.space_group_name_H-M   'P 1'
#
loop_
_entity.id
_entity.type
_entity.pdbx_description
1 polymer ?
#
loop_
_entity_poly.entity_id
_entity_poly.type
_entity_poly.pdbx_seq_one_letter_code
_entity_poly.pdbx_strand_id
1 'polypeptide(L)'
;VLPHCEATRWNPLFADVVPRGSSKAVGIDKIIEYYGISLHETMAFGDGGNDMAMLCHAGIGVAMGNAGDEVKEAADYVTDSVWCHERFKTFRCYINKQFNNAKSQTL
;
A
#
# COMPACT_ATOMS: atom_id res chain seq x y z
N VAL A 1 19.80 14.33 -18.53
CA VAL A 1 19.21 14.50 -17.96
C VAL A 1 17.91 15.29 -17.98
N LEU A 2 16.97 14.83 -17.23
CA LEU A 2 15.64 15.40 -17.15
C LEU A 2 15.49 16.09 -15.79
N PRO A 3 15.53 17.45 -15.74
CA PRO A 3 15.59 18.16 -14.46
C PRO A 3 14.31 18.06 -13.62
N HIS A 4 13.20 17.73 -14.24
CA HIS A 4 11.91 17.59 -13.56
C HIS A 4 11.51 16.13 -13.29
N CYS A 5 12.42 15.19 -13.55
CA CYS A 5 12.19 13.76 -13.37
C CYS A 5 13.22 13.17 -12.44
N GLU A 6 12.89 12.05 -11.88
CA GLU A 6 13.80 11.20 -11.10
C GLU A 6 13.71 9.76 -11.57
N ALA A 7 14.83 9.04 -11.45
CA ALA A 7 14.88 7.63 -11.78
C ALA A 7 14.77 6.79 -10.51
N THR A 8 13.85 5.84 -10.52
CA THR A 8 13.73 4.86 -9.45
C THR A 8 14.08 3.48 -9.98
N ARG A 9 14.81 2.71 -9.20
CA ARG A 9 15.25 1.38 -9.62
C ARG A 9 14.70 0.32 -8.66
N TRP A 10 13.93 -0.57 -9.20
CA TRP A 10 13.36 -1.71 -8.49
C TRP A 10 13.92 -3.06 -8.96
N ASN A 11 14.69 -3.04 -10.05
CA ASN A 11 15.32 -4.20 -10.65
C ASN A 11 16.70 -3.78 -11.20
N PRO A 12 17.75 -4.62 -11.11
CA PRO A 12 19.07 -4.27 -11.63
C PRO A 12 19.11 -3.91 -13.12
N LEU A 13 18.16 -4.41 -13.91
CA LEU A 13 18.10 -4.23 -15.36
C LEU A 13 17.18 -3.10 -15.80
N PHE A 14 16.32 -2.59 -14.92
CA PHE A 14 15.29 -1.59 -15.28
C PHE A 14 15.31 -0.42 -14.29
N ALA A 15 14.94 0.73 -14.82
CA ALA A 15 14.68 1.91 -14.01
C ALA A 15 13.43 2.62 -14.56
N ASP A 16 12.60 3.08 -13.67
CA ASP A 16 11.47 3.92 -14.02
C ASP A 16 11.87 5.38 -13.94
N VAL A 17 11.45 6.17 -14.90
CA VAL A 17 11.63 7.62 -14.92
C VAL A 17 10.28 8.25 -14.63
N VAL A 18 10.20 8.93 -13.50
CA VAL A 18 8.94 9.52 -13.01
C VAL A 18 9.13 11.02 -12.74
N PRO A 19 8.06 11.83 -12.83
CA PRO A 19 8.13 13.23 -12.44
C PRO A 19 8.57 13.36 -10.97
N ARG A 20 9.37 14.37 -10.68
CA ARG A 20 9.80 14.64 -9.30
C ARG A 20 8.60 14.91 -8.40
N GLY A 21 8.65 14.38 -7.20
CA GLY A 21 7.56 14.49 -6.23
C GLY A 21 6.37 13.58 -6.53
N SER A 22 6.45 12.75 -7.56
CA SER A 22 5.45 11.71 -7.82
C SER A 22 5.78 10.45 -7.03
N SER A 23 4.78 9.94 -6.35
CA SER A 23 4.86 8.64 -5.68
C SER A 23 3.46 8.06 -5.55
N LYS A 24 3.38 6.77 -5.23
CA LYS A 24 2.09 6.13 -4.96
C LYS A 24 1.40 6.73 -3.73
N ALA A 25 2.18 7.22 -2.77
CA ALA A 25 1.64 7.92 -1.60
C ALA A 25 0.94 9.23 -1.99
N VAL A 26 1.54 10.02 -2.88
CA VAL A 26 0.92 11.22 -3.44
C VAL A 26 -0.36 10.87 -4.22
N GLY A 27 -0.35 9.75 -4.92
CA GLY A 27 -1.53 9.22 -5.62
C GLY A 27 -2.68 8.94 -4.67
N ILE A 28 -2.41 8.35 -3.52
CA ILE A 28 -3.42 8.12 -2.47
C ILE A 28 -4.01 9.44 -2.02
N ASP A 29 -3.19 10.44 -1.70
CA ASP A 29 -3.65 11.76 -1.24
C ASP A 29 -4.60 12.42 -2.25
N LYS A 30 -4.28 12.32 -3.53
CA LYS A 30 -5.13 12.84 -4.61
C LYS A 30 -6.49 12.14 -4.67
N ILE A 31 -6.51 10.83 -4.54
CA ILE A 31 -7.73 10.03 -4.60
C ILE A 31 -8.62 10.31 -3.39
N ILE A 32 -8.07 10.31 -2.19
CA ILE A 32 -8.85 10.53 -0.97
C ILE A 32 -9.38 11.96 -0.89
N GLU A 33 -8.62 12.94 -1.39
CA GLU A 33 -9.09 14.32 -1.50
C GLU A 33 -10.30 14.42 -2.44
N TYR A 34 -10.22 13.76 -3.60
CA TYR A 34 -11.31 13.73 -4.57
C TYR A 34 -12.60 13.12 -4.02
N TYR A 35 -12.48 12.01 -3.27
CA TYR A 35 -13.65 11.30 -2.72
C TYR A 35 -14.05 11.75 -1.31
N GLY A 36 -13.30 12.64 -0.67
CA GLY A 36 -13.59 13.09 0.69
C GLY A 36 -13.39 11.98 1.74
N ILE A 37 -12.42 11.09 1.53
CA ILE A 37 -12.10 9.96 2.42
C ILE A 37 -10.94 10.36 3.34
N SER A 38 -10.95 9.90 4.59
CA SER A 38 -9.84 10.08 5.51
C SER A 38 -8.72 9.07 5.22
N LEU A 39 -7.47 9.47 5.45
CA LEU A 39 -6.31 8.62 5.19
C LEU A 39 -6.38 7.30 5.99
N HIS A 40 -6.85 7.35 7.21
CA HIS A 40 -6.99 6.15 8.07
C HIS A 40 -8.04 5.14 7.57
N GLU A 41 -8.87 5.54 6.61
CA GLU A 41 -9.86 4.67 5.96
C GLU A 41 -9.30 3.98 4.70
N THR A 42 -8.00 4.13 4.44
CA THR A 42 -7.35 3.56 3.26
C THR A 42 -6.58 2.29 3.61
N MET A 43 -6.51 1.38 2.66
CA MET A 43 -5.70 0.18 2.72
C MET A 43 -4.90 0.03 1.42
N ALA A 44 -3.60 -0.21 1.55
CA ALA A 44 -2.72 -0.37 0.41
C ALA A 44 -2.05 -1.75 0.41
N PHE A 45 -1.89 -2.32 -0.76
CA PHE A 45 -1.20 -3.60 -0.97
C PHE A 45 -0.01 -3.41 -1.90
N GLY A 46 1.13 -3.99 -1.55
CA GLY A 46 2.33 -3.88 -2.36
C GLY A 46 3.33 -5.01 -2.13
N ASP A 47 4.25 -5.19 -3.07
CA ASP A 47 5.28 -6.22 -3.02
C ASP A 47 6.68 -5.71 -3.41
N GLY A 48 6.79 -4.53 -3.95
CA GLY A 48 8.05 -3.96 -4.41
C GLY A 48 8.57 -2.82 -3.55
N GLY A 49 9.85 -2.51 -3.68
CA GLY A 49 10.46 -1.39 -2.97
C GLY A 49 9.82 -0.03 -3.31
N ASN A 50 9.28 0.11 -4.52
CA ASN A 50 8.53 1.29 -4.94
C ASN A 50 7.17 1.43 -4.25
N ASP A 51 6.69 0.40 -3.56
CA ASP A 51 5.44 0.42 -2.80
C ASP A 51 5.64 0.85 -1.35
N MET A 52 6.86 0.89 -0.84
CA MET A 52 7.14 1.16 0.57
C MET A 52 6.54 2.48 1.05
N ALA A 53 6.71 3.55 0.26
CA ALA A 53 6.12 4.85 0.60
C ALA A 53 4.60 4.80 0.70
N MET A 54 3.96 4.06 -0.19
CA MET A 54 2.51 3.84 -0.19
C MET A 54 2.07 3.03 1.03
N LEU A 55 2.79 1.95 1.36
CA LEU A 55 2.46 1.09 2.49
C LEU A 55 2.60 1.81 3.83
N CYS A 56 3.63 2.65 3.97
CA CYS A 56 3.82 3.45 5.17
C CYS A 56 2.80 4.58 5.29
N HIS A 57 2.32 5.10 4.18
CA HIS A 57 1.44 6.27 4.13
C HIS A 57 -0.03 5.91 4.34
N ALA A 58 -0.49 4.82 3.77
CA ALA A 58 -1.89 4.39 3.89
C ALA A 58 -2.28 4.14 5.34
N GLY A 59 -3.57 4.19 5.63
CA GLY A 59 -4.09 3.86 6.94
C GLY A 59 -3.71 2.46 7.37
N ILE A 60 -3.70 1.50 6.43
CA ILE A 60 -3.18 0.15 6.62
C ILE A 60 -2.34 -0.23 5.41
N GLY A 61 -1.07 -0.56 5.64
CA GLY A 61 -0.18 -1.11 4.64
C GLY A 61 -0.09 -2.62 4.74
N VAL A 62 -0.26 -3.32 3.64
CA VAL A 62 -0.22 -4.78 3.56
C VAL A 62 0.83 -5.21 2.53
N ALA A 63 1.89 -5.85 2.99
CA ALA A 63 2.90 -6.43 2.12
C ALA A 63 2.46 -7.82 1.65
N MET A 64 2.72 -8.11 0.38
CA MET A 64 2.48 -9.44 -0.17
C MET A 64 3.56 -10.41 0.34
N GLY A 65 3.20 -11.70 0.51
CA GLY A 65 4.12 -12.71 1.03
C GLY A 65 5.38 -12.92 0.19
N ASN A 66 5.33 -12.58 -1.09
CA ASN A 66 6.47 -12.61 -2.00
C ASN A 66 7.33 -11.32 -1.97
N ALA A 67 6.96 -10.35 -1.14
CA ALA A 67 7.73 -9.11 -1.00
C ALA A 67 9.08 -9.34 -0.32
N GLY A 68 10.04 -8.45 -0.56
CA GLY A 68 11.31 -8.45 0.16
C GLY A 68 11.12 -8.10 1.65
N ASP A 69 12.10 -8.44 2.46
CA ASP A 69 12.04 -8.23 3.92
C ASP A 69 11.83 -6.76 4.29
N GLU A 70 12.47 -5.84 3.57
CA GLU A 70 12.31 -4.40 3.79
C GLU A 70 10.86 -3.94 3.61
N VAL A 71 10.19 -4.47 2.58
CA VAL A 71 8.80 -4.14 2.29
C VAL A 71 7.87 -4.71 3.38
N LYS A 72 8.16 -5.93 3.83
CA LYS A 72 7.40 -6.57 4.91
C LYS A 72 7.53 -5.83 6.23
N GLU A 73 8.73 -5.33 6.55
CA GLU A 73 8.97 -4.53 7.75
C GLU A 73 8.23 -3.18 7.70
N ALA A 74 8.09 -2.59 6.52
CA ALA A 74 7.40 -1.32 6.33
C ALA A 74 5.87 -1.43 6.43
N ALA A 75 5.33 -2.64 6.33
CA ALA A 75 3.89 -2.87 6.31
C ALA A 75 3.34 -3.23 7.69
N ASP A 76 2.04 -2.99 7.88
CA ASP A 76 1.32 -3.38 9.10
C ASP A 76 1.00 -4.87 9.12
N TYR A 77 0.77 -5.46 7.95
CA TYR A 77 0.43 -6.86 7.77
C TYR A 77 1.19 -7.46 6.60
N VAL A 78 1.40 -8.78 6.64
CA VAL A 78 1.99 -9.55 5.55
C VAL A 78 1.03 -10.66 5.17
N THR A 79 0.72 -10.80 3.88
CA THR A 79 -0.09 -11.91 3.38
C THR A 79 0.79 -13.14 3.14
N ASP A 80 0.17 -14.27 2.80
CA ASP A 80 0.90 -15.42 2.31
C ASP A 80 1.49 -15.11 0.92
N SER A 81 1.22 -15.84 -0.10
CA SER A 81 1.73 -15.58 -1.45
C SER A 81 0.68 -14.92 -2.34
N VAL A 82 1.14 -14.13 -3.32
CA VAL A 82 0.28 -13.54 -4.36
C VAL A 82 -0.52 -14.62 -5.13
N TRP A 83 0.00 -15.82 -5.20
CA TRP A 83 -0.63 -16.94 -5.90
C TRP A 83 -1.87 -17.52 -5.21
N CYS A 84 -2.11 -17.16 -3.96
CA CYS A 84 -3.20 -17.72 -3.15
C CYS A 84 -4.43 -16.81 -3.05
N HIS A 85 -4.57 -15.82 -3.90
CA HIS A 85 -5.65 -14.81 -3.82
C HIS A 85 -5.76 -14.10 -2.46
N GLU A 86 -4.65 -14.02 -1.74
CA GLU A 86 -4.61 -13.50 -0.36
C GLU A 86 -5.04 -12.05 -0.24
N ARG A 87 -4.87 -11.25 -1.29
CA ARG A 87 -5.36 -9.87 -1.30
C ARG A 87 -6.84 -9.78 -0.91
N PHE A 88 -7.66 -10.64 -1.49
CA PHE A 88 -9.09 -10.67 -1.18
C PHE A 88 -9.39 -11.24 0.20
N LYS A 89 -8.64 -12.26 0.62
CA LYS A 89 -8.80 -12.83 1.95
C LYS A 89 -8.41 -11.82 3.02
N THR A 90 -7.28 -11.16 2.90
CA THR A 90 -6.81 -10.15 3.85
C THR A 90 -7.79 -8.98 3.95
N PHE A 91 -8.24 -8.47 2.81
CA PHE A 91 -9.25 -7.41 2.76
C PHE A 91 -10.54 -7.84 3.43
N ARG A 92 -11.03 -9.03 3.10
CA ARG A 92 -12.25 -9.59 3.69
C ARG A 92 -12.13 -9.80 5.20
N CYS A 93 -10.98 -10.34 5.66
CA CYS A 93 -10.73 -10.50 7.09
C CYS A 93 -10.69 -9.17 7.82
N TYR A 94 -10.04 -8.17 7.24
CA TYR A 94 -9.97 -6.84 7.82
C TYR A 94 -11.36 -6.21 7.94
N ILE A 95 -12.11 -6.20 6.86
CA ILE A 95 -13.47 -5.63 6.85
C ILE A 95 -14.36 -6.34 7.87
N ASN A 96 -14.33 -7.68 7.91
CA ASN A 96 -15.10 -8.45 8.88
C ASN A 96 -14.71 -8.12 10.33
N LYS A 97 -13.42 -7.96 10.60
CA LYS A 97 -12.92 -7.59 11.93
C LYS A 97 -13.40 -6.21 12.36
N GLN A 98 -13.31 -5.23 11.46
CA GLN A 98 -13.80 -3.87 11.73
C GLN A 98 -15.32 -3.85 11.93
N PHE A 99 -16.05 -4.60 11.13
CA PHE A 99 -17.50 -4.68 11.23
C PHE A 99 -17.95 -5.30 12.56
N ASN A 100 -17.27 -6.35 13.02
CA ASN A 100 -17.52 -6.98 14.30
C ASN A 100 -17.16 -6.07 15.47
N ASN A 101 -16.03 -5.35 15.39
CA ASN A 101 -15.63 -4.37 16.41
C ASN A 101 -16.64 -3.22 16.51
N ALA A 102 -17.12 -2.71 15.37
CA ALA A 102 -18.14 -1.67 15.34
C ALA A 102 -19.47 -2.14 15.99
N LYS A 103 -19.86 -3.39 15.74
CA LYS A 103 -21.06 -3.98 16.37
C LYS A 103 -20.90 -4.12 17.88
N SER A 104 -19.72 -4.48 18.38
CA SER A 104 -19.47 -4.62 19.82
C SER A 104 -19.39 -3.26 20.55
N GLN A 105 -19.13 -2.17 19.83
CA GLN A 105 -19.13 -0.82 20.40
C GLN A 105 -20.52 -0.15 20.42
N THR A 106 -21.48 -0.67 19.68
CA THR A 106 -22.83 -0.14 19.59
C THR A 106 -23.80 -0.78 20.59
N LEU A 107 -23.32 -1.75 21.32
CA LEU A 107 -24.04 -2.39 22.41
C LEU A 107 -23.58 -1.83 23.75
#